data_7a69d3fb13e9c323ce1ea8c6660585cb
#
_entry.id   7a69d3fb13e9c323ce1ea8c6660585cb
#
_cell.length_a   1.000
_cell.length_b   1.000
_cell.length_c   1.000
_cell.angle_alpha   90.00
_cell.angle_beta   90.00
_cell.angle_gamma   90.00
#
_symmetry.space_group_name_H-M   'P 1'
#
loop_
_entity.id
_entity.type
_entity.pdbx_description
1 polymer ?
#
loop_
_entity_poly.entity_id
_entity_poly.type
_entity_poly.pdbx_seq_one_letter_code
_entity_poly.pdbx_strand_id
1 'polypeptide(L)'
;MASWTGHQMVDPTEIETRFSNEDSLSAMDSIFTEPSEESQEMIVKVKEIMEAFLPPREADFIDLYFFRRLRQTDIAAIFRVSQPTVCYRLQRATARIQFILGLPDIGTVQLRERIQEFLRDPLDVDIMVLMYETTCQSEVAKRLGVSQGLVRHRFIRSIKQMHKDEDMEEYAELFSTIAENLNILREVQRNPPPEQVLRIVT
;
A
#
# COMPACT_ATOMS: atom_id res chain seq x y z
N MET A 1 -5.10 24.69 15.88
CA MET A 1 -4.65 24.95 14.49
C MET A 1 -3.17 24.55 14.42
N ALA A 2 -2.89 23.32 14.05
CA ALA A 2 -1.53 22.89 13.74
C ALA A 2 -1.37 23.02 12.22
N SER A 3 -0.62 24.03 11.80
CA SER A 3 -0.30 24.26 10.40
C SER A 3 0.64 23.14 9.92
N TRP A 4 0.19 22.35 8.99
CA TRP A 4 1.00 21.45 8.19
C TRP A 4 1.99 22.27 7.35
N THR A 5 3.23 22.42 7.85
CA THR A 5 4.30 23.02 7.08
C THR A 5 5.08 21.91 6.34
N GLY A 6 4.80 21.77 5.07
CA GLY A 6 5.78 21.43 4.07
C GLY A 6 6.28 20.00 3.97
N HIS A 7 5.39 19.02 3.76
CA HIS A 7 5.77 17.86 2.95
C HIS A 7 5.18 18.12 1.57
N GLN A 8 6.06 18.25 0.57
CA GLN A 8 5.67 18.34 -0.82
C GLN A 8 4.75 17.15 -1.13
N MET A 9 3.51 17.44 -1.51
CA MET A 9 2.64 16.47 -2.15
C MET A 9 3.41 15.92 -3.36
N VAL A 10 3.63 14.64 -3.38
CA VAL A 10 4.29 13.96 -4.50
C VAL A 10 3.32 14.06 -5.68
N ASP A 11 3.74 14.71 -6.76
CA ASP A 11 2.98 14.85 -8.00
C ASP A 11 2.52 13.46 -8.47
N PRO A 12 1.24 13.25 -8.83
CA PRO A 12 0.74 11.98 -9.38
C PRO A 12 1.57 11.48 -10.56
N THR A 13 2.14 12.37 -11.38
CA THR A 13 3.06 12.02 -12.46
C THR A 13 4.43 11.55 -11.98
N GLU A 14 4.90 11.97 -10.80
CA GLU A 14 6.09 11.41 -10.15
C GLU A 14 5.85 10.02 -9.57
N ILE A 15 4.61 9.71 -9.19
CA ILE A 15 4.22 8.37 -8.76
C ILE A 15 4.28 7.40 -9.95
N GLU A 16 3.80 7.80 -11.14
CA GLU A 16 3.89 6.96 -12.35
C GLU A 16 5.33 6.65 -12.76
N THR A 17 6.26 7.59 -12.60
CA THR A 17 7.68 7.36 -12.90
C THR A 17 8.42 6.58 -11.80
N ARG A 18 7.95 6.56 -10.56
CA ARG A 18 8.53 5.77 -9.46
C ARG A 18 8.12 4.30 -9.47
N PHE A 19 7.12 3.92 -10.23
CA PHE A 19 6.67 2.53 -10.38
C PHE A 19 7.26 1.79 -11.59
N SER A 20 8.36 2.27 -12.17
CA SER A 20 9.16 1.43 -13.06
C SER A 20 9.71 0.25 -12.23
N ASN A 21 9.44 -0.97 -12.71
CA ASN A 21 9.54 -2.22 -11.94
C ASN A 21 10.92 -2.53 -11.32
N GLU A 22 11.99 -1.92 -11.81
CA GLU A 22 13.37 -2.11 -11.31
C GLU A 22 13.67 -1.23 -10.10
N ASP A 23 13.14 -0.01 -10.05
CA ASP A 23 13.44 0.97 -9.00
C ASP A 23 12.82 0.57 -7.65
N SER A 24 11.66 -0.09 -7.65
CA SER A 24 10.96 -0.47 -6.41
C SER A 24 11.66 -1.59 -5.64
N LEU A 25 12.15 -2.62 -6.34
CA LEU A 25 12.92 -3.71 -5.71
C LEU A 25 14.31 -3.23 -5.30
N SER A 26 14.96 -2.39 -6.14
CA SER A 26 16.26 -1.79 -5.84
C SER A 26 16.21 -0.85 -4.64
N ALA A 27 15.17 -0.02 -4.51
CA ALA A 27 14.98 0.85 -3.35
C ALA A 27 14.81 0.07 -2.05
N MET A 28 14.07 -1.05 -2.07
CA MET A 28 13.94 -1.93 -0.91
C MET A 28 15.26 -2.66 -0.60
N ASP A 29 16.02 -3.09 -1.61
CA ASP A 29 17.32 -3.73 -1.40
C ASP A 29 18.32 -2.79 -0.71
N SER A 30 18.31 -1.49 -1.00
CA SER A 30 19.19 -0.51 -0.35
C SER A 30 18.91 -0.37 1.15
N ILE A 31 17.66 -0.48 1.59
CA ILE A 31 17.27 -0.45 3.01
C ILE A 31 17.89 -1.63 3.79
N PHE A 32 18.06 -2.79 3.12
CA PHE A 32 18.53 -4.01 3.77
C PHE A 32 20.05 -4.26 3.64
N THR A 33 20.77 -3.42 2.90
CA THR A 33 22.19 -3.66 2.59
C THR A 33 23.16 -2.93 3.52
N GLU A 34 22.74 -1.81 4.14
CA GLU A 34 23.58 -0.99 5.02
C GLU A 34 23.02 -0.95 6.45
N PRO A 35 23.76 -1.38 7.48
CA PRO A 35 23.27 -1.39 8.89
C PRO A 35 23.43 -0.02 9.56
N SER A 36 22.90 1.06 8.99
CA SER A 36 22.78 2.36 9.66
C SER A 36 21.63 2.35 10.68
N GLU A 37 21.65 3.24 11.67
CA GLU A 37 20.55 3.38 12.63
C GLU A 37 19.22 3.69 11.89
N GLU A 38 19.25 4.55 10.89
CA GLU A 38 18.10 4.88 10.05
C GLU A 38 17.57 3.64 9.29
N SER A 39 18.47 2.76 8.83
CA SER A 39 18.08 1.51 8.18
C SER A 39 17.41 0.55 9.16
N GLN A 40 17.83 0.51 10.42
CA GLN A 40 17.21 -0.33 11.45
C GLN A 40 15.79 0.14 11.78
N GLU A 41 15.59 1.46 11.95
CA GLU A 41 14.26 2.04 12.15
C GLU A 41 13.34 1.77 10.96
N MET A 42 13.84 1.89 9.74
CA MET A 42 13.08 1.58 8.55
C MET A 42 12.69 0.10 8.47
N ILE A 43 13.59 -0.81 8.83
CA ILE A 43 13.30 -2.24 8.90
C ILE A 43 12.18 -2.53 9.92
N VAL A 44 12.20 -1.88 11.07
CA VAL A 44 11.12 -2.02 12.08
C VAL A 44 9.79 -1.57 11.51
N LYS A 45 9.72 -0.38 10.91
CA LYS A 45 8.51 0.14 10.26
C LYS A 45 8.00 -0.79 9.15
N VAL A 46 8.90 -1.31 8.31
CA VAL A 46 8.52 -2.29 7.26
C VAL A 46 7.91 -3.55 7.86
N LYS A 47 8.47 -4.08 8.96
CA LYS A 47 7.91 -5.26 9.65
C LYS A 47 6.54 -4.97 10.25
N GLU A 48 6.36 -3.83 10.88
CA GLU A 48 5.05 -3.40 11.42
C GLU A 48 4.01 -3.31 10.29
N ILE A 49 4.37 -2.72 9.15
CA ILE A 49 3.50 -2.66 7.96
C ILE A 49 3.18 -4.06 7.44
N MET A 50 4.16 -4.95 7.39
CA MET A 50 3.95 -6.34 6.94
C MET A 50 2.94 -7.07 7.83
N GLU A 51 3.08 -6.94 9.15
CA GLU A 51 2.21 -7.62 10.13
C GLU A 51 0.80 -7.03 10.17
N ALA A 52 0.70 -5.68 10.14
CA ALA A 52 -0.57 -4.99 10.31
C ALA A 52 -1.37 -4.88 9.01
N PHE A 53 -0.72 -4.70 7.85
CA PHE A 53 -1.35 -4.18 6.65
C PHE A 53 -1.22 -5.06 5.40
N LEU A 54 -0.29 -6.03 5.36
CA LEU A 54 -0.19 -6.92 4.22
C LEU A 54 -1.05 -8.18 4.40
N PRO A 55 -1.64 -8.68 3.29
CA PRO A 55 -2.17 -10.03 3.29
C PRO A 55 -1.07 -11.04 3.67
N PRO A 56 -1.36 -12.06 4.48
CA PRO A 56 -0.34 -12.99 5.02
C PRO A 56 0.61 -13.56 3.95
N ARG A 57 0.07 -13.94 2.77
CA ARG A 57 0.89 -14.45 1.66
C ARG A 57 1.84 -13.40 1.06
N GLU A 58 1.46 -12.13 1.04
CA GLU A 58 2.34 -11.06 0.56
C GLU A 58 3.45 -10.79 1.58
N ALA A 59 3.13 -10.82 2.86
CA ALA A 59 4.11 -10.71 3.94
C ALA A 59 5.13 -11.86 3.90
N ASP A 60 4.66 -13.12 3.71
CA ASP A 60 5.55 -14.28 3.55
C ASP A 60 6.54 -14.11 2.38
N PHE A 61 6.07 -13.60 1.23
CA PHE A 61 6.96 -13.37 0.07
C PHE A 61 8.04 -12.33 0.37
N ILE A 62 7.69 -11.24 1.06
CA ILE A 62 8.66 -10.21 1.48
C ILE A 62 9.65 -10.78 2.49
N ASP A 63 9.19 -11.52 3.52
CA ASP A 63 10.06 -12.15 4.53
C ASP A 63 11.09 -13.08 3.87
N LEU A 64 10.64 -13.97 3.02
CA LEU A 64 11.51 -14.95 2.38
C LEU A 64 12.53 -14.30 1.43
N TYR A 65 12.13 -13.29 0.67
CA TYR A 65 13.00 -12.67 -0.31
C TYR A 65 13.99 -11.69 0.33
N PHE A 66 13.51 -10.71 1.11
CA PHE A 66 14.35 -9.64 1.65
C PHE A 66 15.06 -10.03 2.95
N PHE A 67 14.39 -10.71 3.87
CA PHE A 67 15.00 -11.03 5.18
C PHE A 67 15.73 -12.35 5.17
N ARG A 68 15.23 -13.38 4.48
CA ARG A 68 15.89 -14.70 4.40
C ARG A 68 16.73 -14.88 3.14
N ARG A 69 16.76 -13.90 2.25
CA ARG A 69 17.58 -13.90 1.03
C ARG A 69 17.38 -15.12 0.11
N LEU A 70 16.17 -15.68 0.08
CA LEU A 70 15.82 -16.76 -0.84
C LEU A 70 15.65 -16.22 -2.27
N ARG A 71 16.08 -17.03 -3.25
CA ARG A 71 15.82 -16.70 -4.67
C ARG A 71 14.32 -16.86 -4.98
N GLN A 72 13.84 -16.11 -5.94
CA GLN A 72 12.44 -16.19 -6.38
C GLN A 72 12.05 -17.59 -6.86
N THR A 73 13.00 -18.35 -7.43
CA THR A 73 12.80 -19.75 -7.84
C THR A 73 12.55 -20.67 -6.65
N ASP A 74 13.26 -20.46 -5.54
CA ASP A 74 13.13 -21.26 -4.33
C ASP A 74 11.79 -20.96 -3.63
N ILE A 75 11.41 -19.66 -3.58
CA ILE A 75 10.10 -19.24 -3.10
C ILE A 75 8.98 -19.83 -3.96
N ALA A 76 9.14 -19.83 -5.29
CA ALA A 76 8.18 -20.41 -6.21
C ALA A 76 7.96 -21.91 -5.91
N ALA A 77 9.04 -22.65 -5.63
CA ALA A 77 8.97 -24.07 -5.27
C ALA A 77 8.24 -24.28 -3.93
N ILE A 78 8.53 -23.46 -2.90
CA ILE A 78 7.89 -23.54 -1.57
C ILE A 78 6.38 -23.36 -1.68
N PHE A 79 5.94 -22.34 -2.43
CA PHE A 79 4.50 -22.01 -2.56
C PHE A 79 3.80 -22.75 -3.71
N ARG A 80 4.51 -23.58 -4.48
CA ARG A 80 4.01 -24.30 -5.66
C ARG A 80 3.36 -23.37 -6.69
N VAL A 81 4.01 -22.25 -6.98
CA VAL A 81 3.61 -21.27 -7.98
C VAL A 81 4.74 -21.06 -8.99
N SER A 82 4.48 -20.37 -10.11
CA SER A 82 5.53 -20.02 -11.06
C SER A 82 6.43 -18.88 -10.52
N GLN A 83 7.69 -18.85 -10.96
CA GLN A 83 8.60 -17.74 -10.62
C GLN A 83 8.05 -16.35 -11.05
N PRO A 84 7.43 -16.19 -12.23
CA PRO A 84 6.75 -14.92 -12.58
C PRO A 84 5.66 -14.52 -11.59
N THR A 85 4.94 -15.50 -11.01
CA THR A 85 3.94 -15.22 -9.96
C THR A 85 4.60 -14.67 -8.69
N VAL A 86 5.77 -15.17 -8.30
CA VAL A 86 6.55 -14.67 -7.17
C VAL A 86 7.02 -13.24 -7.45
N CYS A 87 7.64 -13.01 -8.59
CA CYS A 87 8.08 -11.69 -9.03
C CYS A 87 6.96 -10.66 -8.94
N TYR A 88 5.82 -10.96 -9.56
CA TYR A 88 4.65 -10.11 -9.55
C TYR A 88 4.15 -9.79 -8.12
N ARG A 89 4.08 -10.80 -7.25
CA ARG A 89 3.62 -10.61 -5.86
C ARG A 89 4.60 -9.79 -5.04
N LEU A 90 5.91 -9.99 -5.22
CA LEU A 90 6.94 -9.17 -4.59
C LEU A 90 6.80 -7.70 -5.00
N GLN A 91 6.72 -7.42 -6.30
CA GLN A 91 6.55 -6.06 -6.81
C GLN A 91 5.30 -5.39 -6.22
N ARG A 92 4.18 -6.10 -6.20
CA ARG A 92 2.93 -5.59 -5.63
C ARG A 92 3.04 -5.31 -4.12
N ALA A 93 3.64 -6.22 -3.36
CA ALA A 93 3.82 -6.05 -1.91
C ALA A 93 4.79 -4.89 -1.61
N THR A 94 5.89 -4.79 -2.36
CA THR A 94 6.85 -3.70 -2.25
C THR A 94 6.20 -2.34 -2.55
N ALA A 95 5.47 -2.23 -3.65
CA ALA A 95 4.75 -1.00 -4.02
C ALA A 95 3.75 -0.58 -2.92
N ARG A 96 3.07 -1.56 -2.30
CA ARG A 96 2.16 -1.29 -1.18
C ARG A 96 2.89 -0.79 0.05
N ILE A 97 4.01 -1.42 0.44
CA ILE A 97 4.83 -0.98 1.57
C ILE A 97 5.32 0.45 1.35
N GLN A 98 5.88 0.75 0.18
CA GLN A 98 6.37 2.08 -0.17
C GLN A 98 5.25 3.12 -0.12
N PHE A 99 4.07 2.79 -0.64
CA PHE A 99 2.91 3.66 -0.57
C PHE A 99 2.49 3.95 0.89
N ILE A 100 2.40 2.92 1.74
CA ILE A 100 2.04 3.09 3.15
C ILE A 100 3.10 3.91 3.90
N LEU A 101 4.39 3.69 3.63
CA LEU A 101 5.49 4.49 4.19
C LEU A 101 5.42 5.97 3.77
N GLY A 102 4.86 6.26 2.60
CA GLY A 102 4.69 7.62 2.10
C GLY A 102 3.40 8.30 2.58
N LEU A 103 2.48 7.57 3.21
CA LEU A 103 1.26 8.18 3.77
C LEU A 103 1.60 9.04 4.99
N PRO A 104 0.89 10.16 5.20
CA PRO A 104 1.01 10.92 6.42
C PRO A 104 0.63 10.06 7.63
N ASP A 105 1.39 10.17 8.71
CA ASP A 105 1.11 9.48 9.97
C ASP A 105 -0.02 10.20 10.72
N ILE A 106 -1.24 9.92 10.31
CA ILE A 106 -2.44 10.37 11.03
C ILE A 106 -2.83 9.25 11.99
N GLY A 107 -2.76 9.50 13.28
CA GLY A 107 -3.19 8.51 14.27
C GLY A 107 -4.59 7.98 13.95
N THR A 108 -4.73 6.66 13.87
CA THR A 108 -6.00 6.00 13.50
C THR A 108 -7.19 6.46 14.34
N VAL A 109 -6.96 6.77 15.64
CA VAL A 109 -7.99 7.27 16.56
C VAL A 109 -8.45 8.67 16.12
N GLN A 110 -7.51 9.57 15.86
CA GLN A 110 -7.82 10.94 15.42
C GLN A 110 -8.53 10.94 14.06
N LEU A 111 -8.06 10.10 13.14
CA LEU A 111 -8.70 9.92 11.85
C LEU A 111 -10.14 9.44 12.00
N ARG A 112 -10.37 8.44 12.86
CA ARG A 112 -11.71 7.90 13.15
C ARG A 112 -12.63 8.97 13.71
N GLU A 113 -12.20 9.71 14.72
CA GLU A 113 -12.98 10.78 15.34
C GLU A 113 -13.39 11.82 14.30
N ARG A 114 -12.44 12.28 13.48
CA ARG A 114 -12.70 13.28 12.45
C ARG A 114 -13.68 12.78 11.37
N ILE A 115 -13.51 11.55 10.90
CA ILE A 115 -14.41 10.96 9.90
C ILE A 115 -15.80 10.73 10.49
N GLN A 116 -15.89 10.31 11.76
CA GLN A 116 -17.15 10.02 12.44
C GLN A 116 -17.99 11.30 12.67
N GLU A 117 -17.37 12.45 12.85
CA GLU A 117 -18.04 13.75 12.91
C GLU A 117 -18.74 14.06 11.57
N PHE A 118 -18.15 13.65 10.46
CA PHE A 118 -18.65 13.95 9.11
C PHE A 118 -19.57 12.87 8.53
N LEU A 119 -19.19 11.58 8.64
CA LEU A 119 -19.96 10.45 8.13
C LEU A 119 -20.89 9.88 9.21
N ARG A 120 -22.19 9.83 8.90
CA ARG A 120 -23.21 9.35 9.84
C ARG A 120 -23.33 7.82 9.91
N ASP A 121 -22.97 7.11 8.83
CA ASP A 121 -23.07 5.65 8.76
C ASP A 121 -21.79 5.03 9.33
N PRO A 122 -21.88 4.26 10.44
CA PRO A 122 -20.70 3.63 11.06
C PRO A 122 -19.93 2.73 10.10
N LEU A 123 -20.61 2.07 9.16
CA LEU A 123 -19.96 1.22 8.17
C LEU A 123 -19.09 2.05 7.18
N ASP A 124 -19.53 3.25 6.83
CA ASP A 124 -18.71 4.15 6.00
C ASP A 124 -17.45 4.60 6.76
N VAL A 125 -17.59 4.93 8.06
CA VAL A 125 -16.44 5.27 8.93
C VAL A 125 -15.45 4.11 9.00
N ASP A 126 -15.93 2.90 9.28
CA ASP A 126 -15.07 1.71 9.38
C ASP A 126 -14.36 1.41 8.05
N ILE A 127 -15.07 1.56 6.91
CA ILE A 127 -14.46 1.40 5.59
C ILE A 127 -13.35 2.42 5.37
N MET A 128 -13.57 3.70 5.68
CA MET A 128 -12.57 4.75 5.48
C MET A 128 -11.31 4.50 6.34
N VAL A 129 -11.49 4.23 7.63
CA VAL A 129 -10.39 3.96 8.56
C VAL A 129 -9.61 2.72 8.13
N LEU A 130 -10.29 1.60 7.85
CA LEU A 130 -9.64 0.38 7.40
C LEU A 130 -8.98 0.51 6.02
N MET A 131 -9.52 1.33 5.13
CA MET A 131 -8.90 1.64 3.84
C MET A 131 -7.62 2.46 4.01
N TYR A 132 -7.55 3.38 4.96
CA TYR A 132 -6.33 4.08 5.33
C TYR A 132 -5.29 3.10 5.87
N GLU A 133 -5.67 2.24 6.83
CA GLU A 133 -4.76 1.28 7.44
C GLU A 133 -4.23 0.23 6.45
N THR A 134 -5.10 -0.37 5.65
CA THR A 134 -4.74 -1.56 4.87
C THR A 134 -4.45 -1.28 3.40
N THR A 135 -4.94 -0.16 2.87
CA THR A 135 -4.94 0.13 1.42
C THR A 135 -5.44 -1.04 0.55
N CYS A 136 -6.28 -1.94 1.11
CA CYS A 136 -6.66 -3.21 0.50
C CYS A 136 -8.15 -3.50 0.64
N GLN A 137 -8.93 -3.24 -0.42
CA GLN A 137 -10.40 -3.45 -0.43
C GLN A 137 -10.82 -4.88 -0.07
N SER A 138 -10.05 -5.90 -0.47
CA SER A 138 -10.38 -7.29 -0.18
C SER A 138 -10.18 -7.64 1.30
N GLU A 139 -9.17 -7.07 1.94
CA GLU A 139 -8.94 -7.24 3.36
C GLU A 139 -10.01 -6.51 4.19
N VAL A 140 -10.35 -5.27 3.82
CA VAL A 140 -11.44 -4.50 4.43
C VAL A 140 -12.76 -5.27 4.32
N ALA A 141 -13.08 -5.79 3.12
CA ALA A 141 -14.29 -6.58 2.89
C ALA A 141 -14.34 -7.81 3.81
N LYS A 142 -13.22 -8.52 3.96
CA LYS A 142 -13.08 -9.68 4.84
C LYS A 142 -13.28 -9.32 6.32
N ARG A 143 -12.63 -8.24 6.80
CA ARG A 143 -12.73 -7.79 8.20
C ARG A 143 -14.14 -7.35 8.57
N LEU A 144 -14.83 -6.70 7.64
CA LEU A 144 -16.21 -6.20 7.86
C LEU A 144 -17.30 -7.21 7.50
N GLY A 145 -16.96 -8.37 6.93
CA GLY A 145 -17.95 -9.38 6.52
C GLY A 145 -18.86 -8.93 5.37
N VAL A 146 -18.36 -8.05 4.48
CA VAL A 146 -19.11 -7.49 3.36
C VAL A 146 -18.46 -7.80 2.01
N SER A 147 -19.14 -7.51 0.89
CA SER A 147 -18.56 -7.70 -0.43
C SER A 147 -17.54 -6.60 -0.75
N GLN A 148 -16.47 -6.95 -1.52
CA GLN A 148 -15.49 -5.99 -2.00
C GLN A 148 -16.14 -4.90 -2.88
N GLY A 149 -17.19 -5.24 -3.63
CA GLY A 149 -17.94 -4.26 -4.41
C GLY A 149 -18.63 -3.20 -3.56
N LEU A 150 -19.18 -3.61 -2.41
CA LEU A 150 -19.79 -2.69 -1.43
C LEU A 150 -18.73 -1.76 -0.82
N VAL A 151 -17.58 -2.29 -0.40
CA VAL A 151 -16.46 -1.50 0.11
C VAL A 151 -16.06 -0.45 -0.91
N ARG A 152 -15.80 -0.85 -2.16
CA ARG A 152 -15.43 0.07 -3.23
C ARG A 152 -16.48 1.18 -3.45
N HIS A 153 -17.74 0.79 -3.56
CA HIS A 153 -18.83 1.74 -3.80
C HIS A 153 -18.94 2.77 -2.67
N ARG A 154 -18.96 2.29 -1.41
CA ARG A 154 -19.07 3.17 -0.23
C ARG A 154 -17.83 4.06 -0.08
N PHE A 155 -16.63 3.52 -0.27
CA PHE A 155 -15.37 4.27 -0.22
C PHE A 155 -15.37 5.45 -1.20
N ILE A 156 -15.64 5.20 -2.48
CA ILE A 156 -15.69 6.26 -3.51
C ILE A 156 -16.83 7.27 -3.23
N ARG A 157 -17.97 6.81 -2.72
CA ARG A 157 -19.07 7.69 -2.33
C ARG A 157 -18.66 8.63 -1.20
N SER A 158 -17.99 8.12 -0.17
CA SER A 158 -17.54 8.90 0.98
C SER A 158 -16.50 9.96 0.57
N ILE A 159 -15.53 9.61 -0.28
CA ILE A 159 -14.59 10.58 -0.86
C ILE A 159 -15.33 11.72 -1.58
N LYS A 160 -16.31 11.38 -2.44
CA LYS A 160 -17.10 12.40 -3.15
C LYS A 160 -17.94 13.27 -2.22
N GLN A 161 -18.32 12.78 -1.04
CA GLN A 161 -19.00 13.61 -0.04
C GLN A 161 -18.01 14.54 0.66
N MET A 162 -16.81 14.07 0.98
CA MET A 162 -15.75 14.87 1.61
C MET A 162 -15.30 16.04 0.73
N HIS A 163 -15.16 15.84 -0.59
CA HIS A 163 -14.85 16.93 -1.54
C HIS A 163 -15.90 18.05 -1.64
N LYS A 164 -17.06 17.91 -1.01
CA LYS A 164 -18.09 18.95 -0.97
C LYS A 164 -17.99 19.83 0.28
N ASP A 165 -17.09 19.51 1.18
CA ASP A 165 -16.93 20.16 2.45
C ASP A 165 -15.48 20.65 2.59
N GLU A 166 -15.30 21.96 2.71
CA GLU A 166 -13.98 22.59 2.78
C GLU A 166 -13.15 22.08 3.98
N ASP A 167 -13.82 21.75 5.09
CA ASP A 167 -13.14 21.23 6.29
C ASP A 167 -12.65 19.77 6.13
N MET A 168 -13.13 19.07 5.09
CA MET A 168 -12.78 17.69 4.79
C MET A 168 -11.91 17.54 3.53
N GLU A 169 -11.56 18.62 2.85
CA GLU A 169 -10.83 18.56 1.57
C GLU A 169 -9.47 17.85 1.70
N GLU A 170 -8.71 18.12 2.76
CA GLU A 170 -7.43 17.45 3.01
C GLU A 170 -7.57 15.92 3.13
N TYR A 171 -8.62 15.47 3.82
CA TYR A 171 -8.93 14.02 3.92
C TYR A 171 -9.45 13.46 2.60
N ALA A 172 -10.22 14.23 1.85
CA ALA A 172 -10.71 13.85 0.53
C ALA A 172 -9.54 13.61 -0.45
N GLU A 173 -8.53 14.48 -0.46
CA GLU A 173 -7.31 14.34 -1.26
C GLU A 173 -6.51 13.10 -0.83
N LEU A 174 -6.29 12.90 0.48
CA LEU A 174 -5.63 11.71 1.00
C LEU A 174 -6.31 10.42 0.52
N PHE A 175 -7.63 10.32 0.69
CA PHE A 175 -8.37 9.13 0.28
C PHE A 175 -8.48 8.99 -1.24
N SER A 176 -8.46 10.08 -2.00
CA SER A 176 -8.36 10.06 -3.46
C SER A 176 -7.04 9.44 -3.90
N THR A 177 -5.94 9.82 -3.29
CA THR A 177 -4.61 9.24 -3.52
C THR A 177 -4.60 7.73 -3.22
N ILE A 178 -5.24 7.30 -2.14
CA ILE A 178 -5.41 5.86 -1.84
C ILE A 178 -6.25 5.17 -2.94
N ALA A 179 -7.34 5.79 -3.40
CA ALA A 179 -8.20 5.24 -4.44
C ALA A 179 -7.49 5.10 -5.79
N GLU A 180 -6.66 6.05 -6.16
CA GLU A 180 -5.83 6.04 -7.38
C GLU A 180 -4.78 4.95 -7.33
N ASN A 181 -4.07 4.80 -6.21
CA ASN A 181 -3.11 3.72 -6.02
C ASN A 181 -3.73 2.33 -6.17
N LEU A 182 -4.97 2.13 -5.73
CA LEU A 182 -5.71 0.90 -5.95
C LEU A 182 -5.95 0.61 -7.45
N ASN A 183 -6.09 1.62 -8.28
CA ASN A 183 -6.23 1.46 -9.73
C ASN A 183 -4.90 1.11 -10.39
N ILE A 184 -3.81 1.76 -10.01
CA ILE A 184 -2.45 1.45 -10.48
C ILE A 184 -2.10 -0.01 -10.16
N LEU A 185 -2.34 -0.47 -8.94
CA LEU A 185 -2.12 -1.87 -8.56
C LEU A 185 -2.97 -2.86 -9.37
N ARG A 186 -4.12 -2.45 -9.92
CA ARG A 186 -4.93 -3.26 -10.83
C ARG A 186 -4.40 -3.30 -12.25
N GLU A 187 -3.83 -2.22 -12.74
CA GLU A 187 -3.22 -2.15 -14.07
C GLU A 187 -1.98 -3.01 -14.16
N VAL A 188 -1.12 -2.99 -13.12
CA VAL A 188 -0.01 -3.95 -12.97
C VAL A 188 -0.52 -5.40 -12.96
N GLN A 189 -1.74 -5.67 -12.47
CA GLN A 189 -2.37 -7.00 -12.53
C GLN A 189 -2.81 -7.41 -13.94
N ARG A 190 -3.23 -6.46 -14.76
CA ARG A 190 -3.73 -6.74 -16.12
C ARG A 190 -2.61 -6.84 -17.14
N ASN A 191 -1.52 -6.12 -16.95
CA ASN A 191 -0.36 -6.07 -17.81
C ASN A 191 0.90 -6.42 -17.01
N PRO A 192 1.16 -7.72 -16.73
CA PRO A 192 2.42 -8.10 -16.10
C PRO A 192 3.58 -7.69 -17.03
N PRO A 193 4.69 -7.16 -16.45
CA PRO A 193 5.85 -6.77 -17.25
C PRO A 193 6.32 -7.94 -18.09
N PRO A 194 6.76 -7.71 -19.34
CA PRO A 194 7.24 -8.79 -20.22
C PRO A 194 8.45 -9.47 -19.57
N GLU A 195 8.54 -10.80 -19.70
CA GLU A 195 9.59 -11.68 -19.12
C GLU A 195 11.04 -11.27 -19.41
N GLN A 196 11.25 -10.27 -20.27
CA GLN A 196 12.58 -9.83 -20.71
C GLN A 196 13.36 -9.04 -19.64
N VAL A 197 12.71 -8.51 -18.60
CA VAL A 197 13.35 -7.71 -17.55
C VAL A 197 14.12 -8.59 -16.55
N LEU A 198 13.89 -9.89 -16.53
CA LEU A 198 14.48 -10.83 -15.56
C LEU A 198 15.85 -11.41 -15.95
N ARG A 199 16.46 -11.00 -17.07
CA ARG A 199 17.74 -11.56 -17.57
C ARG A 199 19.00 -10.80 -17.12
N ILE A 200 18.90 -9.76 -16.31
CA ILE A 200 20.03 -8.89 -15.98
C ILE A 200 20.59 -9.12 -14.57
N VAL A 201 20.18 -10.15 -13.87
CA VAL A 201 20.85 -10.55 -12.61
C VAL A 201 21.21 -12.02 -12.67
N THR A 202 22.26 -12.31 -13.41
CA THR A 202 23.13 -13.49 -13.26
C THR A 202 24.56 -13.01 -13.06
#